data_8edc067fecb90c99fa5124332f33028a
#
_entry.id   8edc067fecb90c99fa5124332f33028a
#
_cell.length_a   1.000
_cell.length_b   1.000
_cell.length_c   1.000
_cell.angle_alpha   90.00
_cell.angle_beta   90.00
_cell.angle_gamma   90.00
#
_symmetry.space_group_name_H-M   'P 1'
#
loop_
_entity.id
_entity.type
_entity.pdbx_description
1 polymer ?
#
loop_
_entity_poly.entity_id
_entity_poly.type
_entity_poly.pdbx_seq_one_letter_code
_entity_poly.pdbx_strand_id
1 'polypeptide(L)'
;MTADAPAVLSLETAVYVIPTDAPEADGTLAWDKTTMLLVIARAGGEQGIGWSYTAAAAQSVVTDVLAGVVAGRSALDVAGAAEAMARAVRNIGRTGIAAMAISAVDIALWDLKARLLGCPVTSLLGRVRDDVPVYGSGGFTSYDEQQTRRQLTGWVEKDRIPRVKIKIGESWGSKERRDLERVALAREVIGPDAELFVDANGGYSTGQAVRVARLLADYGVTWFEVPVSSDDLAGLAVIRGQILPDVTAGEYSWSLADSARLIDAGAVDCLQLDVTRCGGISEFLRGAALAAASNLQVSAHCAPNLHAHVAAAVPNLRHVEYFHDHQRIEQMFFDGVLDPGGGVLTPDPAVPGLGMELRAADAERYRRG
;
A
#
# COMPACT_ATOMS: atom_id res chain seq x y z
N MET A 1 20.35 -28.07 22.43
CA MET A 1 21.07 -26.78 22.45
C MET A 1 20.26 -25.83 21.56
N THR A 2 19.51 -24.94 22.15
CA THR A 2 18.92 -23.83 21.43
C THR A 2 20.08 -22.94 21.00
N ALA A 3 20.45 -22.95 19.71
CA ALA A 3 21.37 -21.94 19.18
C ALA A 3 20.78 -20.58 19.55
N ASP A 4 21.54 -19.72 20.18
CA ASP A 4 21.13 -18.35 20.48
C ASP A 4 20.73 -17.71 19.16
N ALA A 5 19.52 -17.14 19.11
CA ALA A 5 19.02 -16.46 17.91
C ALA A 5 19.98 -15.31 17.55
N PRO A 6 20.37 -15.15 16.27
CA PRO A 6 21.31 -14.11 15.89
C PRO A 6 20.77 -12.72 16.22
N ALA A 7 21.64 -11.89 16.80
CA ALA A 7 21.31 -10.49 17.07
C ALA A 7 21.36 -9.65 15.77
N VAL A 8 20.48 -8.68 15.65
CA VAL A 8 20.55 -7.67 14.57
C VAL A 8 21.85 -6.89 14.73
N LEU A 9 22.68 -6.89 13.69
CA LEU A 9 24.00 -6.24 13.68
C LEU A 9 23.90 -4.79 13.24
N SER A 10 23.14 -4.53 12.16
CA SER A 10 23.01 -3.18 11.59
C SER A 10 21.70 -3.00 10.84
N LEU A 11 21.29 -1.73 10.74
CA LEU A 11 20.33 -1.24 9.76
C LEU A 11 21.07 -0.28 8.82
N GLU A 12 21.11 -0.60 7.55
CA GLU A 12 21.62 0.26 6.49
C GLU A 12 20.43 0.91 5.76
N THR A 13 20.59 2.15 5.30
CA THR A 13 19.51 2.88 4.64
C THR A 13 19.96 3.50 3.34
N ALA A 14 19.07 3.57 2.36
CA ALA A 14 19.23 4.34 1.14
C ALA A 14 17.92 5.06 0.79
N VAL A 15 18.04 6.28 0.29
CA VAL A 15 16.90 7.04 -0.22
C VAL A 15 17.05 7.16 -1.73
N TYR A 16 16.00 6.83 -2.44
CA TYR A 16 15.93 6.95 -3.89
C TYR A 16 14.85 7.96 -4.27
N VAL A 17 15.11 8.77 -5.31
CA VAL A 17 14.13 9.71 -5.87
C VAL A 17 13.96 9.38 -7.34
N ILE A 18 12.81 8.83 -7.67
CA ILE A 18 12.52 8.23 -8.97
C ILE A 18 11.51 9.13 -9.69
N PRO A 19 11.85 9.72 -10.85
CA PRO A 19 10.88 10.43 -11.67
C PRO A 19 9.73 9.52 -12.09
N THR A 20 8.50 10.06 -12.12
CA THR A 20 7.36 9.39 -12.76
C THR A 20 7.59 9.30 -14.27
N ASP A 21 6.95 8.35 -14.94
CA ASP A 21 7.05 8.21 -16.41
C ASP A 21 6.21 9.26 -17.17
N ALA A 22 5.23 9.84 -16.49
CA ALA A 22 4.46 11.00 -16.90
C ALA A 22 4.07 11.80 -15.65
N PRO A 23 3.70 13.10 -15.76
CA PRO A 23 3.15 13.83 -14.63
C PRO A 23 1.90 13.13 -14.08
N GLU A 24 1.90 12.85 -12.79
CA GLU A 24 0.80 12.20 -12.09
C GLU A 24 0.06 13.19 -11.20
N ALA A 25 -1.26 13.07 -11.13
CA ALA A 25 -2.09 13.83 -10.22
C ALA A 25 -3.34 13.04 -9.82
N ASP A 26 -3.76 13.21 -8.58
CA ASP A 26 -5.04 12.77 -8.05
C ASP A 26 -6.05 13.93 -7.99
N GLY A 27 -7.02 13.86 -7.08
CA GLY A 27 -8.00 14.94 -6.86
C GLY A 27 -7.42 16.18 -6.19
N THR A 28 -6.33 16.04 -5.44
CA THR A 28 -5.84 17.04 -4.48
C THR A 28 -4.36 17.37 -4.61
N LEU A 29 -3.56 16.47 -5.15
CA LEU A 29 -2.10 16.57 -5.26
C LEU A 29 -1.61 16.22 -6.66
N ALA A 30 -0.52 16.85 -7.09
CA ALA A 30 0.22 16.49 -8.30
C ALA A 30 1.69 16.25 -7.96
N TRP A 31 2.33 15.28 -8.65
CA TRP A 31 3.73 14.94 -8.45
C TRP A 31 4.40 14.49 -9.76
N ASP A 32 5.72 14.62 -9.79
CA ASP A 32 6.59 14.24 -10.90
C ASP A 32 7.70 13.25 -10.49
N LYS A 33 7.68 12.83 -9.23
CA LYS A 33 8.66 11.89 -8.66
C LYS A 33 8.12 11.21 -7.42
N THR A 34 8.59 9.99 -7.19
CA THR A 34 8.32 9.20 -5.98
C THR A 34 9.62 9.02 -5.20
N THR A 35 9.55 9.21 -3.89
CA THR A 35 10.69 8.99 -2.99
C THR A 35 10.50 7.68 -2.23
N MET A 36 11.52 6.82 -2.26
CA MET A 36 11.54 5.53 -1.59
C MET A 36 12.68 5.50 -0.56
N LEU A 37 12.36 5.16 0.68
CA LEU A 37 13.33 4.77 1.70
C LEU A 37 13.46 3.25 1.67
N LEU A 38 14.67 2.75 1.43
CA LEU A 38 15.05 1.35 1.55
C LEU A 38 15.83 1.14 2.85
N VAL A 39 15.53 0.03 3.55
CA VAL A 39 16.23 -0.44 4.74
C VAL A 39 16.75 -1.84 4.48
N ILE A 40 18.03 -2.11 4.87
CA ILE A 40 18.64 -3.42 4.86
C ILE A 40 19.00 -3.76 6.30
N ALA A 41 18.40 -4.81 6.86
CA ALA A 41 18.71 -5.35 8.17
C ALA A 41 19.64 -6.55 8.05
N ARG A 42 20.68 -6.65 8.90
CA ARG A 42 21.66 -7.74 8.86
C ARG A 42 21.76 -8.50 10.17
N ALA A 43 21.76 -9.83 10.11
CA ALA A 43 22.00 -10.73 11.23
C ALA A 43 22.40 -12.13 10.74
N GLY A 44 23.26 -12.84 11.47
CA GLY A 44 23.53 -14.27 11.23
C GLY A 44 24.08 -14.62 9.84
N GLY A 45 24.69 -13.66 9.14
CA GLY A 45 25.17 -13.84 7.77
C GLY A 45 24.13 -13.56 6.69
N GLU A 46 22.87 -13.32 7.08
CA GLU A 46 21.75 -13.00 6.17
C GLU A 46 21.45 -11.50 6.18
N GLN A 47 20.71 -11.07 5.15
CA GLN A 47 20.16 -9.73 5.07
C GLN A 47 18.67 -9.79 4.70
N GLY A 48 17.89 -8.87 5.29
CA GLY A 48 16.50 -8.65 4.91
C GLY A 48 16.32 -7.24 4.40
N ILE A 49 15.40 -7.06 3.45
CA ILE A 49 15.07 -5.77 2.84
C ILE A 49 13.66 -5.34 3.20
N GLY A 50 13.48 -4.02 3.35
CA GLY A 50 12.16 -3.42 3.53
C GLY A 50 12.16 -1.99 3.03
N TRP A 51 11.02 -1.48 2.60
CA TRP A 51 10.95 -0.12 2.08
C TRP A 51 9.63 0.56 2.41
N SER A 52 9.64 1.86 2.26
CA SER A 52 8.44 2.70 2.32
C SER A 52 8.53 3.81 1.29
N TYR A 53 7.42 4.10 0.64
CA TYR A 53 7.27 5.26 -0.23
C TYR A 53 6.92 6.47 0.63
N THR A 54 7.94 7.32 0.92
CA THR A 54 7.87 8.34 1.96
C THR A 54 8.78 9.53 1.63
N ALA A 55 8.84 10.53 2.50
CA ALA A 55 9.81 11.61 2.39
C ALA A 55 11.22 11.15 2.82
N ALA A 56 12.27 11.75 2.23
CA ALA A 56 13.66 11.47 2.59
C ALA A 56 13.96 11.66 4.09
N ALA A 57 13.22 12.52 4.78
CA ALA A 57 13.33 12.74 6.22
C ALA A 57 13.10 11.47 7.08
N ALA A 58 12.41 10.47 6.54
CA ALA A 58 12.22 9.18 7.22
C ALA A 58 13.55 8.45 7.46
N GLN A 59 14.59 8.70 6.64
CA GLN A 59 15.92 8.14 6.83
C GLN A 59 16.50 8.52 8.19
N SER A 60 16.42 9.79 8.59
CA SER A 60 16.92 10.23 9.90
C SER A 60 16.19 9.58 11.06
N VAL A 61 14.90 9.29 10.92
CA VAL A 61 14.18 8.52 11.96
C VAL A 61 14.77 7.13 12.10
N VAL A 62 15.11 6.46 11.00
CA VAL A 62 15.74 5.14 11.06
C VAL A 62 17.14 5.24 11.68
N THR A 63 18.00 6.13 11.17
CA THR A 63 19.42 6.19 11.58
C THR A 63 19.63 6.71 13.01
N ASP A 64 18.88 7.74 13.39
CA ASP A 64 19.12 8.45 14.66
C ASP A 64 18.31 7.89 15.83
N VAL A 65 17.18 7.19 15.53
CA VAL A 65 16.27 6.68 16.56
C VAL A 65 16.14 5.17 16.49
N LEU A 66 15.72 4.60 15.35
CA LEU A 66 15.30 3.20 15.30
C LEU A 66 16.50 2.23 15.29
N ALA A 67 17.60 2.60 14.64
CA ALA A 67 18.79 1.74 14.56
C ALA A 67 19.32 1.37 15.94
N GLY A 68 19.42 2.33 16.86
CA GLY A 68 19.86 2.08 18.24
C GLY A 68 18.87 1.26 19.06
N VAL A 69 17.58 1.27 18.69
CA VAL A 69 16.53 0.48 19.35
C VAL A 69 16.56 -0.97 18.90
N VAL A 70 16.89 -1.23 17.63
CA VAL A 70 16.83 -2.56 17.01
C VAL A 70 18.17 -3.32 17.13
N ALA A 71 19.29 -2.61 17.08
CA ALA A 71 20.62 -3.23 17.20
C ALA A 71 20.77 -4.03 18.50
N GLY A 72 21.34 -5.23 18.38
CA GLY A 72 21.54 -6.16 19.49
C GLY A 72 20.30 -6.96 19.92
N ARG A 73 19.11 -6.69 19.36
CA ARG A 73 17.91 -7.52 19.58
C ARG A 73 17.99 -8.80 18.76
N SER A 74 17.33 -9.84 19.25
CA SER A 74 17.13 -11.06 18.46
C SER A 74 16.44 -10.75 17.13
N ALA A 75 17.02 -11.18 16.02
CA ALA A 75 16.41 -11.03 14.69
C ALA A 75 15.13 -11.87 14.52
N LEU A 76 14.84 -12.79 15.43
CA LEU A 76 13.62 -13.61 15.41
C LEU A 76 12.46 -12.94 16.17
N ASP A 77 12.72 -11.94 17.02
CA ASP A 77 11.72 -11.30 17.89
C ASP A 77 11.18 -9.99 17.28
N VAL A 78 10.67 -10.07 16.04
CA VAL A 78 10.21 -8.89 15.28
C VAL A 78 9.11 -8.12 16.02
N ALA A 79 8.14 -8.80 16.63
CA ALA A 79 7.08 -8.16 17.39
C ALA A 79 7.61 -7.32 18.57
N GLY A 80 8.65 -7.80 19.26
CA GLY A 80 9.31 -7.06 20.33
C GLY A 80 10.07 -5.83 19.81
N ALA A 81 10.68 -5.93 18.62
CA ALA A 81 11.33 -4.81 17.96
C ALA A 81 10.29 -3.75 17.51
N ALA A 82 9.17 -4.16 16.92
CA ALA A 82 8.09 -3.27 16.51
C ALA A 82 7.54 -2.45 17.69
N GLU A 83 7.25 -3.11 18.81
CA GLU A 83 6.79 -2.43 20.03
C GLU A 83 7.83 -1.45 20.59
N ALA A 84 9.12 -1.82 20.59
CA ALA A 84 10.19 -0.95 21.05
C ALA A 84 10.37 0.27 20.16
N MET A 85 10.27 0.11 18.82
CA MET A 85 10.31 1.22 17.86
C MET A 85 9.12 2.18 18.05
N ALA A 86 7.91 1.64 18.23
CA ALA A 86 6.72 2.45 18.48
C ALA A 86 6.85 3.30 19.77
N ARG A 87 7.46 2.75 20.83
CA ARG A 87 7.73 3.49 22.07
C ARG A 87 8.81 4.56 21.89
N ALA A 88 9.85 4.27 21.11
CA ALA A 88 10.97 5.19 20.89
C ALA A 88 10.54 6.50 20.21
N VAL A 89 9.59 6.42 19.29
CA VAL A 89 9.09 7.59 18.55
C VAL A 89 7.97 8.37 19.28
N ARG A 90 7.58 7.95 20.49
CA ARG A 90 6.46 8.56 21.22
C ARG A 90 6.53 10.09 21.32
N ASN A 91 7.71 10.63 21.61
CA ASN A 91 7.89 12.07 21.83
C ASN A 91 8.05 12.89 20.54
N ILE A 92 8.45 12.25 19.43
CA ILE A 92 8.60 12.92 18.13
C ILE A 92 7.36 12.78 17.24
N GLY A 93 6.36 12.01 17.70
CA GLY A 93 5.13 11.71 16.97
C GLY A 93 5.21 10.37 16.23
N ARG A 94 4.23 9.50 16.49
CA ARG A 94 4.18 8.16 15.90
C ARG A 94 3.64 8.16 14.47
N THR A 95 2.77 9.11 14.15
CA THR A 95 2.04 9.17 12.87
C THR A 95 2.91 9.69 11.72
N GLY A 96 2.52 9.42 10.48
CA GLY A 96 3.20 9.93 9.29
C GLY A 96 4.61 9.35 9.13
N ILE A 97 5.61 10.21 8.99
CA ILE A 97 7.01 9.85 8.67
C ILE A 97 7.57 8.80 9.64
N ALA A 98 7.27 8.90 10.94
CA ALA A 98 7.78 7.93 11.92
C ALA A 98 7.16 6.54 11.73
N ALA A 99 5.86 6.45 11.44
CA ALA A 99 5.21 5.18 11.14
C ALA A 99 5.76 4.55 9.84
N MET A 100 6.00 5.38 8.81
CA MET A 100 6.62 4.93 7.55
C MET A 100 8.06 4.41 7.77
N ALA A 101 8.85 5.09 8.60
CA ALA A 101 10.18 4.63 8.97
C ALA A 101 10.14 3.29 9.73
N ILE A 102 9.23 3.15 10.70
CA ILE A 102 9.00 1.88 11.41
C ILE A 102 8.58 0.80 10.42
N SER A 103 7.69 1.11 9.48
CA SER A 103 7.22 0.16 8.46
C SER A 103 8.39 -0.42 7.66
N ALA A 104 9.28 0.43 7.14
CA ALA A 104 10.43 -0.03 6.37
C ALA A 104 11.36 -0.94 7.20
N VAL A 105 11.57 -0.64 8.48
CA VAL A 105 12.40 -1.47 9.38
C VAL A 105 11.68 -2.78 9.72
N ASP A 106 10.39 -2.74 10.07
CA ASP A 106 9.60 -3.94 10.40
C ASP A 106 9.57 -4.93 9.24
N ILE A 107 9.36 -4.44 8.03
CA ILE A 107 9.38 -5.25 6.80
C ILE A 107 10.75 -5.92 6.62
N ALA A 108 11.85 -5.13 6.76
CA ALA A 108 13.20 -5.67 6.64
C ALA A 108 13.50 -6.75 7.71
N LEU A 109 12.97 -6.60 8.92
CA LEU A 109 13.12 -7.59 9.98
C LEU A 109 12.31 -8.87 9.72
N TRP A 110 11.12 -8.77 9.14
CA TRP A 110 10.33 -9.93 8.73
C TRP A 110 10.98 -10.69 7.58
N ASP A 111 11.50 -9.99 6.57
CA ASP A 111 12.26 -10.60 5.47
C ASP A 111 13.52 -11.29 6.01
N LEU A 112 14.29 -10.62 6.86
CA LEU A 112 15.49 -11.18 7.52
C LEU A 112 15.15 -12.45 8.32
N LYS A 113 14.09 -12.40 9.14
CA LYS A 113 13.64 -13.55 9.91
C LYS A 113 13.30 -14.74 9.03
N ALA A 114 12.57 -14.50 7.93
CA ALA A 114 12.19 -15.55 7.01
C ALA A 114 13.41 -16.17 6.30
N ARG A 115 14.39 -15.36 5.90
CA ARG A 115 15.67 -15.82 5.32
C ARG A 115 16.49 -16.63 6.32
N LEU A 116 16.63 -16.17 7.56
CA LEU A 116 17.32 -16.91 8.62
C LEU A 116 16.68 -18.26 8.91
N LEU A 117 15.38 -18.39 8.74
CA LEU A 117 14.62 -19.63 8.91
C LEU A 117 14.52 -20.47 7.63
N GLY A 118 15.05 -19.98 6.50
CA GLY A 118 15.01 -20.66 5.22
C GLY A 118 13.61 -20.85 4.66
N CYS A 119 12.65 -19.96 4.96
CA CYS A 119 11.26 -20.07 4.52
C CYS A 119 10.74 -18.75 3.92
N PRO A 120 9.72 -18.81 3.04
CA PRO A 120 9.05 -17.61 2.54
C PRO A 120 8.33 -16.84 3.66
N VAL A 121 8.23 -15.51 3.51
CA VAL A 121 7.42 -14.69 4.42
C VAL A 121 5.97 -15.18 4.47
N THR A 122 5.39 -15.58 3.34
CA THR A 122 4.03 -16.15 3.28
C THR A 122 3.84 -17.36 4.19
N SER A 123 4.80 -18.28 4.21
CA SER A 123 4.77 -19.46 5.08
C SER A 123 5.01 -19.10 6.55
N LEU A 124 5.91 -18.16 6.80
CA LEU A 124 6.20 -17.67 8.15
C LEU A 124 4.99 -17.00 8.80
N LEU A 125 4.19 -16.26 8.01
CA LEU A 125 2.98 -15.58 8.47
C LEU A 125 1.74 -16.51 8.55
N GLY A 126 1.81 -17.70 7.96
CA GLY A 126 0.67 -18.64 7.92
C GLY A 126 -0.23 -18.40 6.70
N ARG A 127 0.26 -18.79 5.51
CA ARG A 127 -0.45 -18.63 4.23
C ARG A 127 -1.84 -19.29 4.24
N VAL A 128 -2.87 -18.56 3.78
CA VAL A 128 -4.26 -19.01 3.64
C VAL A 128 -4.73 -19.05 2.19
N ARG A 129 -3.94 -18.47 1.25
CA ARG A 129 -4.20 -18.51 -0.19
C ARG A 129 -2.91 -18.50 -0.98
N ASP A 130 -2.94 -19.03 -2.20
CA ASP A 130 -1.82 -18.99 -3.13
C ASP A 130 -1.87 -17.74 -3.99
N ASP A 131 -3.04 -17.43 -4.55
CA ASP A 131 -3.28 -16.31 -5.44
C ASP A 131 -3.88 -15.13 -4.69
N VAL A 132 -3.26 -13.96 -4.85
CA VAL A 132 -3.67 -12.70 -4.23
C VAL A 132 -4.33 -11.83 -5.29
N PRO A 133 -5.66 -11.59 -5.23
CA PRO A 133 -6.36 -10.77 -6.21
C PRO A 133 -5.84 -9.34 -6.24
N VAL A 134 -5.78 -8.73 -7.44
CA VAL A 134 -5.39 -7.34 -7.62
C VAL A 134 -6.40 -6.52 -8.41
N TYR A 135 -6.30 -5.20 -8.31
CA TYR A 135 -6.92 -4.24 -9.21
C TYR A 135 -5.88 -3.27 -9.77
N GLY A 136 -5.96 -2.94 -11.07
CA GLY A 136 -5.10 -1.95 -11.69
C GLY A 136 -5.45 -0.55 -11.19
N SER A 137 -4.47 0.23 -10.76
CA SER A 137 -4.69 1.56 -10.20
C SER A 137 -3.79 2.62 -10.81
N GLY A 138 -4.40 3.70 -11.26
CA GLY A 138 -3.79 4.86 -11.91
C GLY A 138 -4.89 5.77 -12.43
N GLY A 139 -4.99 5.93 -13.76
CA GLY A 139 -6.01 6.80 -14.34
C GLY A 139 -5.95 8.21 -13.74
N PHE A 140 -4.74 8.78 -13.66
CA PHE A 140 -4.48 10.06 -12.99
C PHE A 140 -5.25 11.21 -13.64
N THR A 141 -5.61 12.22 -12.86
CA THR A 141 -6.35 13.39 -13.35
C THR A 141 -5.55 14.21 -14.36
N SER A 142 -4.22 14.09 -14.36
CA SER A 142 -3.30 14.69 -15.33
C SER A 142 -3.25 13.99 -16.68
N TYR A 143 -3.76 12.75 -16.79
CA TYR A 143 -3.72 12.00 -18.03
C TYR A 143 -4.72 12.52 -19.06
N ASP A 144 -4.29 12.54 -20.32
CA ASP A 144 -5.19 12.72 -21.45
C ASP A 144 -5.99 11.44 -21.76
N GLU A 145 -6.92 11.53 -22.69
CA GLU A 145 -7.75 10.41 -23.12
C GLU A 145 -6.90 9.23 -23.64
N GLN A 146 -5.86 9.52 -24.43
CA GLN A 146 -5.00 8.48 -25.02
C GLN A 146 -4.19 7.74 -23.97
N GLN A 147 -3.65 8.45 -22.98
CA GLN A 147 -2.92 7.86 -21.86
C GLN A 147 -3.84 6.97 -21.02
N THR A 148 -5.04 7.49 -20.69
CA THR A 148 -6.05 6.73 -19.94
C THR A 148 -6.46 5.45 -20.69
N ARG A 149 -6.76 5.55 -21.99
CA ARG A 149 -7.10 4.37 -22.81
C ARG A 149 -5.97 3.34 -22.82
N ARG A 150 -4.73 3.75 -23.07
CA ARG A 150 -3.59 2.83 -23.10
C ARG A 150 -3.40 2.09 -21.78
N GLN A 151 -3.51 2.79 -20.65
CA GLN A 151 -3.31 2.21 -19.33
C GLN A 151 -4.42 1.20 -19.01
N LEU A 152 -5.68 1.59 -19.15
CA LEU A 152 -6.82 0.74 -18.83
C LEU A 152 -6.90 -0.50 -19.74
N THR A 153 -6.68 -0.32 -21.06
CA THR A 153 -6.60 -1.45 -22.01
C THR A 153 -5.46 -2.40 -21.66
N GLY A 154 -4.29 -1.87 -21.26
CA GLY A 154 -3.17 -2.67 -20.80
C GLY A 154 -3.55 -3.60 -19.65
N TRP A 155 -4.22 -3.09 -18.63
CA TRP A 155 -4.64 -3.90 -17.51
C TRP A 155 -5.73 -4.91 -17.86
N VAL A 156 -6.79 -4.49 -18.55
CA VAL A 156 -7.96 -5.35 -18.79
C VAL A 156 -7.71 -6.39 -19.88
N GLU A 157 -7.10 -6.00 -21.00
CA GLU A 157 -6.92 -6.90 -22.14
C GLU A 157 -5.61 -7.68 -22.07
N LYS A 158 -4.48 -7.01 -21.79
CA LYS A 158 -3.16 -7.64 -21.78
C LYS A 158 -2.94 -8.44 -20.50
N ASP A 159 -3.08 -7.76 -19.35
CA ASP A 159 -2.78 -8.37 -18.05
C ASP A 159 -4.00 -9.12 -17.48
N ARG A 160 -5.18 -8.98 -18.11
CA ARG A 160 -6.45 -9.61 -17.71
C ARG A 160 -6.83 -9.34 -16.26
N ILE A 161 -6.56 -8.13 -15.78
CA ILE A 161 -6.96 -7.66 -14.47
C ILE A 161 -8.46 -7.28 -14.54
N PRO A 162 -9.35 -7.93 -13.79
CA PRO A 162 -10.80 -7.75 -13.93
C PRO A 162 -11.34 -6.50 -13.22
N ARG A 163 -10.47 -5.67 -12.63
CA ARG A 163 -10.85 -4.50 -11.83
C ARG A 163 -9.86 -3.37 -12.08
N VAL A 164 -10.37 -2.16 -12.22
CA VAL A 164 -9.51 -0.98 -12.37
C VAL A 164 -10.01 0.19 -11.54
N LYS A 165 -9.09 1.01 -11.04
CA LYS A 165 -9.36 2.25 -10.31
C LYS A 165 -8.80 3.45 -11.07
N ILE A 166 -9.58 4.53 -11.15
CA ILE A 166 -9.15 5.81 -11.68
C ILE A 166 -9.28 6.91 -10.62
N LYS A 167 -8.47 7.96 -10.75
CA LYS A 167 -8.54 9.14 -9.89
C LYS A 167 -9.62 10.10 -10.38
N ILE A 168 -10.42 10.63 -9.42
CA ILE A 168 -11.44 11.69 -9.62
C ILE A 168 -11.27 12.76 -8.54
N GLY A 169 -12.20 13.70 -8.43
CA GLY A 169 -12.09 14.80 -7.45
C GLY A 169 -11.14 15.90 -7.89
N GLU A 170 -10.87 16.03 -9.19
CA GLU A 170 -9.87 16.94 -9.76
C GLU A 170 -10.03 18.37 -9.24
N SER A 171 -8.87 18.96 -8.84
CA SER A 171 -8.77 20.31 -8.31
C SER A 171 -9.70 20.54 -7.10
N TRP A 172 -9.63 19.63 -6.12
CA TRP A 172 -10.47 19.65 -4.91
C TRP A 172 -11.96 19.62 -5.23
N GLY A 173 -12.35 18.76 -6.17
CA GLY A 173 -13.73 18.55 -6.57
C GLY A 173 -14.34 19.69 -7.42
N SER A 174 -13.55 20.70 -7.80
CA SER A 174 -14.08 21.83 -8.60
C SER A 174 -14.31 21.48 -10.08
N LYS A 175 -13.84 20.30 -10.54
CA LYS A 175 -13.94 19.83 -11.92
C LYS A 175 -14.89 18.64 -12.07
N GLU A 176 -15.97 18.60 -11.30
CA GLU A 176 -16.95 17.50 -11.24
C GLU A 176 -17.40 16.98 -12.63
N ARG A 177 -17.66 17.89 -13.59
CA ARG A 177 -18.03 17.47 -14.95
C ARG A 177 -16.93 16.65 -15.62
N ARG A 178 -15.66 17.06 -15.47
CA ARG A 178 -14.53 16.34 -16.04
C ARG A 178 -14.32 14.99 -15.33
N ASP A 179 -14.57 14.91 -14.02
CA ASP A 179 -14.53 13.65 -13.30
C ASP A 179 -15.52 12.64 -13.91
N LEU A 180 -16.76 13.07 -14.19
CA LEU A 180 -17.78 12.23 -14.83
C LEU A 180 -17.42 11.84 -16.27
N GLU A 181 -16.85 12.75 -17.06
CA GLU A 181 -16.35 12.47 -18.42
C GLU A 181 -15.25 11.40 -18.37
N ARG A 182 -14.36 11.42 -17.36
CA ARG A 182 -13.30 10.42 -17.17
C ARG A 182 -13.85 9.05 -16.75
N VAL A 183 -14.87 9.04 -15.89
CA VAL A 183 -15.55 7.80 -15.50
C VAL A 183 -16.28 7.17 -16.70
N ALA A 184 -16.96 7.99 -17.51
CA ALA A 184 -17.60 7.54 -18.74
C ALA A 184 -16.59 6.92 -19.72
N LEU A 185 -15.45 7.59 -19.93
CA LEU A 185 -14.34 7.08 -20.74
C LEU A 185 -13.79 5.76 -20.19
N ALA A 186 -13.57 5.68 -18.88
CA ALA A 186 -13.05 4.45 -18.25
C ALA A 186 -14.00 3.27 -18.48
N ARG A 187 -15.31 3.47 -18.27
CA ARG A 187 -16.33 2.44 -18.51
C ARG A 187 -16.41 2.02 -19.98
N GLU A 188 -16.31 2.98 -20.90
CA GLU A 188 -16.24 2.67 -22.35
C GLU A 188 -15.06 1.78 -22.68
N VAL A 189 -13.88 2.07 -22.13
CA VAL A 189 -12.62 1.36 -22.41
C VAL A 189 -12.60 -0.04 -21.83
N ILE A 190 -13.03 -0.20 -20.57
CA ILE A 190 -12.93 -1.50 -19.87
C ILE A 190 -14.11 -2.44 -20.17
N GLY A 191 -15.15 -1.95 -20.86
CA GLY A 191 -16.35 -2.73 -21.15
C GLY A 191 -17.26 -2.94 -19.92
N PRO A 192 -18.35 -3.69 -20.07
CA PRO A 192 -19.35 -3.86 -19.02
C PRO A 192 -18.95 -4.86 -17.92
N ASP A 193 -18.02 -5.77 -18.19
CA ASP A 193 -17.72 -6.92 -17.32
C ASP A 193 -16.66 -6.61 -16.25
N ALA A 194 -15.77 -5.65 -16.50
CA ALA A 194 -14.75 -5.27 -15.53
C ALA A 194 -15.34 -4.35 -14.45
N GLU A 195 -14.89 -4.55 -13.20
CA GLU A 195 -15.26 -3.66 -12.09
C GLU A 195 -14.56 -2.31 -12.21
N LEU A 196 -15.31 -1.24 -12.01
CA LEU A 196 -14.81 0.14 -12.03
C LEU A 196 -14.82 0.74 -10.63
N PHE A 197 -13.66 1.16 -10.18
CA PHE A 197 -13.40 1.82 -8.92
C PHE A 197 -13.03 3.28 -9.15
N VAL A 198 -13.35 4.15 -8.20
CA VAL A 198 -12.96 5.56 -8.22
C VAL A 198 -12.33 5.96 -6.90
N ASP A 199 -11.39 6.90 -6.96
CA ASP A 199 -10.71 7.45 -5.80
C ASP A 199 -10.65 8.98 -5.91
N ALA A 200 -11.21 9.67 -4.92
CA ALA A 200 -11.25 11.12 -4.89
C ALA A 200 -10.14 11.74 -4.02
N ASN A 201 -9.35 10.95 -3.29
CA ASN A 201 -8.27 11.40 -2.40
C ASN A 201 -8.68 12.57 -1.48
N GLY A 202 -9.93 12.54 -0.98
CA GLY A 202 -10.47 13.59 -0.12
C GLY A 202 -10.93 14.86 -0.83
N GLY A 203 -11.05 14.83 -2.15
CA GLY A 203 -11.31 16.02 -2.96
C GLY A 203 -12.72 16.60 -2.85
N TYR A 204 -13.71 15.87 -2.31
CA TYR A 204 -15.08 16.33 -2.22
C TYR A 204 -15.49 16.75 -0.80
N SER A 205 -16.55 17.54 -0.69
CA SER A 205 -17.33 17.67 0.54
C SER A 205 -18.32 16.50 0.65
N THR A 206 -18.82 16.22 1.86
CA THR A 206 -19.78 15.12 2.13
C THR A 206 -21.00 15.18 1.20
N GLY A 207 -21.65 16.36 1.08
CA GLY A 207 -22.80 16.52 0.19
C GLY A 207 -22.47 16.37 -1.28
N GLN A 208 -21.27 16.79 -1.70
CA GLN A 208 -20.79 16.64 -3.07
C GLN A 208 -20.52 15.16 -3.39
N ALA A 209 -19.84 14.45 -2.51
CA ALA A 209 -19.55 13.03 -2.67
C ALA A 209 -20.82 12.20 -2.86
N VAL A 210 -21.85 12.44 -2.04
CA VAL A 210 -23.17 11.78 -2.19
C VAL A 210 -23.82 12.11 -3.53
N ARG A 211 -23.76 13.37 -3.99
CA ARG A 211 -24.31 13.76 -5.29
C ARG A 211 -23.55 13.12 -6.44
N VAL A 212 -22.22 13.16 -6.42
CA VAL A 212 -21.36 12.53 -7.43
C VAL A 212 -21.61 11.03 -7.47
N ALA A 213 -21.66 10.34 -6.33
CA ALA A 213 -21.90 8.90 -6.28
C ALA A 213 -23.21 8.47 -6.97
N ARG A 214 -24.26 9.30 -6.89
CA ARG A 214 -25.52 9.04 -7.62
C ARG A 214 -25.34 9.09 -9.13
N LEU A 215 -24.52 10.01 -9.63
CA LEU A 215 -24.18 10.12 -11.05
C LEU A 215 -23.26 8.99 -11.52
N LEU A 216 -22.44 8.45 -10.62
CA LEU A 216 -21.55 7.31 -10.89
C LEU A 216 -22.32 5.97 -11.03
N ALA A 217 -23.55 5.89 -10.52
CA ALA A 217 -24.37 4.68 -10.59
C ALA A 217 -24.62 4.21 -12.04
N ASP A 218 -24.79 5.14 -12.98
CA ASP A 218 -25.01 4.86 -14.40
C ASP A 218 -23.80 4.18 -15.08
N TYR A 219 -22.63 4.28 -14.45
CA TYR A 219 -21.38 3.68 -14.94
C TYR A 219 -21.00 2.39 -14.18
N GLY A 220 -21.84 1.92 -13.27
CA GLY A 220 -21.59 0.69 -12.52
C GLY A 220 -20.33 0.77 -11.64
N VAL A 221 -20.06 1.93 -11.06
CA VAL A 221 -18.98 2.09 -10.06
C VAL A 221 -19.37 1.36 -8.78
N THR A 222 -18.49 0.49 -8.27
CA THR A 222 -18.73 -0.35 -7.09
C THR A 222 -17.89 0.00 -5.87
N TRP A 223 -16.89 0.89 -6.02
CA TRP A 223 -15.92 1.28 -5.00
C TRP A 223 -15.65 2.77 -5.07
N PHE A 224 -15.79 3.45 -3.95
CA PHE A 224 -15.50 4.87 -3.82
C PHE A 224 -14.49 5.10 -2.70
N GLU A 225 -13.24 5.27 -3.08
CA GLU A 225 -12.12 5.45 -2.18
C GLU A 225 -12.01 6.91 -1.76
N VAL A 226 -11.83 7.12 -0.46
CA VAL A 226 -11.55 8.42 0.19
C VAL A 226 -12.38 9.56 -0.44
N PRO A 227 -13.74 9.45 -0.44
CA PRO A 227 -14.59 10.48 -1.06
C PRO A 227 -14.43 11.86 -0.43
N VAL A 228 -14.14 11.91 0.88
CA VAL A 228 -13.81 13.10 1.67
C VAL A 228 -12.51 12.86 2.41
N SER A 229 -11.95 13.89 3.07
CA SER A 229 -10.75 13.73 3.90
C SER A 229 -10.83 12.50 4.80
N SER A 230 -9.76 11.71 4.86
CA SER A 230 -9.65 10.57 5.78
C SER A 230 -9.75 10.97 7.26
N ASP A 231 -9.60 12.25 7.60
CA ASP A 231 -9.79 12.77 8.95
C ASP A 231 -11.28 13.03 9.27
N ASP A 232 -12.15 13.10 8.25
CA ASP A 232 -13.59 13.30 8.43
C ASP A 232 -14.33 11.96 8.53
N LEU A 233 -14.14 11.27 9.66
CA LEU A 233 -14.77 9.97 9.91
C LEU A 233 -16.30 10.06 9.91
N ALA A 234 -16.85 11.17 10.39
CA ALA A 234 -18.30 11.40 10.40
C ALA A 234 -18.84 11.58 8.98
N GLY A 235 -18.13 12.33 8.13
CA GLY A 235 -18.46 12.50 6.73
C GLY A 235 -18.41 11.18 5.95
N LEU A 236 -17.37 10.37 6.17
CA LEU A 236 -17.28 9.03 5.59
C LEU A 236 -18.46 8.14 5.98
N ALA A 237 -18.82 8.10 7.27
CA ALA A 237 -19.95 7.33 7.77
C ALA A 237 -21.30 7.80 7.17
N VAL A 238 -21.50 9.11 7.03
CA VAL A 238 -22.69 9.68 6.37
C VAL A 238 -22.75 9.27 4.90
N ILE A 239 -21.64 9.35 4.17
CA ILE A 239 -21.57 8.98 2.75
C ILE A 239 -21.89 7.48 2.61
N ARG A 240 -21.23 6.63 3.38
CA ARG A 240 -21.43 5.18 3.40
C ARG A 240 -22.92 4.81 3.54
N GLY A 241 -23.65 5.51 4.41
CA GLY A 241 -25.07 5.27 4.62
C GLY A 241 -26.00 5.77 3.50
N GLN A 242 -25.48 6.48 2.48
CA GLN A 242 -26.30 7.16 1.46
C GLN A 242 -25.98 6.77 0.01
N ILE A 243 -24.93 5.98 -0.23
CA ILE A 243 -24.49 5.58 -1.58
C ILE A 243 -24.48 4.07 -1.73
N LEU A 244 -24.46 3.60 -2.99
CA LEU A 244 -24.40 2.15 -3.30
C LEU A 244 -22.97 1.61 -3.39
N PRO A 245 -21.97 2.35 -3.98
CA PRO A 245 -20.60 1.89 -3.99
C PRO A 245 -20.06 1.71 -2.56
N ASP A 246 -19.24 0.68 -2.35
CA ASP A 246 -18.51 0.52 -1.09
C ASP A 246 -17.62 1.73 -0.82
N VAL A 247 -17.72 2.32 0.36
CA VAL A 247 -16.82 3.37 0.83
C VAL A 247 -15.59 2.74 1.45
N THR A 248 -14.42 3.18 1.01
CA THR A 248 -13.15 2.73 1.57
C THR A 248 -12.25 3.90 1.95
N ALA A 249 -11.51 3.70 3.02
CA ALA A 249 -10.46 4.58 3.50
C ALA A 249 -9.53 3.81 4.43
N GLY A 250 -8.37 4.38 4.75
CA GLY A 250 -7.44 3.80 5.71
C GLY A 250 -5.99 3.79 5.25
N GLU A 251 -5.68 4.21 4.02
CA GLU A 251 -4.31 4.36 3.54
C GLU A 251 -3.45 5.32 4.39
N TYR A 252 -4.10 6.18 5.16
CA TYR A 252 -3.50 7.07 6.15
C TYR A 252 -3.67 6.57 7.60
N SER A 253 -3.96 5.28 7.81
CA SER A 253 -3.91 4.66 9.13
C SER A 253 -2.47 4.38 9.52
N TRP A 254 -1.92 5.20 10.39
CA TRP A 254 -0.53 5.11 10.85
C TRP A 254 -0.34 4.13 12.01
N SER A 255 -1.43 3.60 12.54
CA SER A 255 -1.44 2.70 13.69
C SER A 255 -2.74 1.92 13.78
N LEU A 256 -2.73 0.85 14.60
CA LEU A 256 -3.93 0.08 14.92
C LEU A 256 -5.06 0.96 15.49
N ALA A 257 -4.70 2.03 16.24
CA ALA A 257 -5.69 2.94 16.79
C ALA A 257 -6.44 3.76 15.72
N ASP A 258 -5.78 4.09 14.61
CA ASP A 258 -6.42 4.80 13.49
C ASP A 258 -7.39 3.86 12.77
N SER A 259 -6.99 2.61 12.54
CA SER A 259 -7.87 1.58 11.99
C SER A 259 -9.10 1.34 12.89
N ALA A 260 -8.89 1.28 14.20
CA ALA A 260 -10.00 1.13 15.16
C ALA A 260 -10.99 2.30 15.06
N ARG A 261 -10.51 3.55 14.95
CA ARG A 261 -11.38 4.74 14.82
C ARG A 261 -12.24 4.69 13.55
N LEU A 262 -11.67 4.27 12.42
CA LEU A 262 -12.43 4.10 11.17
C LEU A 262 -13.54 3.05 11.31
N ILE A 263 -13.23 1.93 11.94
CA ILE A 263 -14.16 0.82 12.19
C ILE A 263 -15.26 1.26 13.17
N ASP A 264 -14.88 1.84 14.31
CA ASP A 264 -15.82 2.27 15.38
C ASP A 264 -16.78 3.36 14.89
N ALA A 265 -16.30 4.25 14.00
CA ALA A 265 -17.14 5.27 13.38
C ALA A 265 -18.10 4.70 12.31
N GLY A 266 -17.98 3.45 11.92
CA GLY A 266 -18.73 2.89 10.79
C GLY A 266 -18.40 3.59 9.48
N ALA A 267 -17.18 4.06 9.32
CA ALA A 267 -16.76 4.94 8.24
C ALA A 267 -16.50 4.22 6.91
N VAL A 268 -16.30 2.90 6.92
CA VAL A 268 -15.90 2.12 5.75
C VAL A 268 -16.66 0.81 5.61
N ASP A 269 -16.82 0.34 4.37
CA ASP A 269 -17.30 -1.01 4.01
C ASP A 269 -16.13 -1.97 3.83
N CYS A 270 -14.95 -1.46 3.47
CA CYS A 270 -13.70 -2.19 3.41
C CYS A 270 -12.59 -1.31 3.99
N LEU A 271 -11.82 -1.84 4.95
CA LEU A 271 -10.68 -1.12 5.52
C LEU A 271 -9.50 -1.21 4.57
N GLN A 272 -8.92 -0.07 4.20
CA GLN A 272 -7.70 -0.02 3.42
C GLN A 272 -6.50 0.10 4.35
N LEU A 273 -5.47 -0.74 4.14
CA LEU A 273 -4.24 -0.74 4.92
C LEU A 273 -3.03 -0.67 4.00
N ASP A 274 -1.97 -0.02 4.47
CA ASP A 274 -0.69 0.03 3.75
C ASP A 274 0.45 -0.42 4.67
N VAL A 275 1.06 -1.56 4.34
CA VAL A 275 2.17 -2.13 5.11
C VAL A 275 3.38 -1.19 5.15
N THR A 276 3.54 -0.31 4.14
CA THR A 276 4.63 0.66 4.08
C THR A 276 4.35 1.91 4.93
N ARG A 277 3.11 2.05 5.48
CA ARG A 277 2.67 3.24 6.23
C ARG A 277 2.21 2.92 7.65
N CYS A 278 1.53 1.80 7.86
CA CYS A 278 0.82 1.54 9.11
C CYS A 278 1.68 1.04 10.28
N GLY A 279 3.00 0.89 10.10
CA GLY A 279 3.92 0.30 11.09
C GLY A 279 4.40 -1.09 10.70
N GLY A 280 4.31 -1.44 9.41
CA GLY A 280 4.86 -2.65 8.83
C GLY A 280 3.91 -3.86 8.83
N ILE A 281 4.47 -5.02 8.57
CA ILE A 281 3.75 -6.30 8.53
C ILE A 281 3.08 -6.58 9.88
N SER A 282 3.78 -6.28 10.98
CA SER A 282 3.29 -6.50 12.34
C SER A 282 1.96 -5.78 12.62
N GLU A 283 1.85 -4.50 12.26
CA GLU A 283 0.62 -3.72 12.47
C GLU A 283 -0.45 -4.02 11.41
N PHE A 284 -0.05 -4.30 10.16
CA PHE A 284 -0.97 -4.68 9.10
C PHE A 284 -1.80 -5.92 9.48
N LEU A 285 -1.14 -6.97 9.99
CA LEU A 285 -1.83 -8.19 10.42
C LEU A 285 -2.78 -7.94 11.60
N ARG A 286 -2.40 -7.07 12.55
CA ARG A 286 -3.27 -6.68 13.66
C ARG A 286 -4.48 -5.88 13.18
N GLY A 287 -4.29 -4.95 12.24
CA GLY A 287 -5.38 -4.19 11.61
C GLY A 287 -6.33 -5.09 10.83
N ALA A 288 -5.81 -6.06 10.08
CA ALA A 288 -6.62 -7.04 9.37
C ALA A 288 -7.46 -7.92 10.31
N ALA A 289 -6.87 -8.38 11.43
CA ALA A 289 -7.59 -9.13 12.45
C ALA A 289 -8.69 -8.30 13.13
N LEU A 290 -8.42 -7.02 13.40
CA LEU A 290 -9.40 -6.09 13.94
C LEU A 290 -10.59 -5.88 12.99
N ALA A 291 -10.31 -5.68 11.69
CA ALA A 291 -11.34 -5.59 10.65
C ALA A 291 -12.18 -6.88 10.57
N ALA A 292 -11.53 -8.05 10.61
CA ALA A 292 -12.23 -9.34 10.62
C ALA A 292 -13.19 -9.49 11.82
N ALA A 293 -12.78 -9.04 13.01
CA ALA A 293 -13.64 -9.06 14.21
C ALA A 293 -14.89 -8.18 14.06
N SER A 294 -14.83 -7.19 13.16
CA SER A 294 -15.94 -6.29 12.82
C SER A 294 -16.67 -6.70 11.52
N ASN A 295 -16.43 -7.91 11.02
CA ASN A 295 -16.99 -8.45 9.78
C ASN A 295 -16.66 -7.58 8.54
N LEU A 296 -15.48 -6.94 8.54
CA LEU A 296 -14.98 -6.15 7.43
C LEU A 296 -13.88 -6.90 6.68
N GLN A 297 -13.85 -6.72 5.37
CA GLN A 297 -12.69 -7.08 4.56
C GLN A 297 -11.62 -5.99 4.62
N VAL A 298 -10.39 -6.36 4.22
CA VAL A 298 -9.30 -5.43 4.03
C VAL A 298 -8.85 -5.40 2.56
N SER A 299 -8.42 -4.24 2.11
CA SER A 299 -7.72 -4.04 0.83
C SER A 299 -6.34 -3.46 1.12
N ALA A 300 -5.33 -3.92 0.39
CA ALA A 300 -3.97 -3.41 0.57
C ALA A 300 -3.69 -2.29 -0.43
N HIS A 301 -3.17 -1.17 0.09
CA HIS A 301 -2.88 0.04 -0.68
C HIS A 301 -1.47 0.01 -1.26
N CYS A 302 -1.34 0.15 -2.59
CA CYS A 302 -0.04 0.30 -3.28
C CYS A 302 0.98 -0.84 -3.01
N ALA A 303 2.27 -0.63 -3.29
CA ALA A 303 3.40 -1.56 -3.07
C ALA A 303 3.03 -3.04 -3.35
N PRO A 304 2.57 -3.37 -4.58
CA PRO A 304 1.87 -4.62 -4.86
C PRO A 304 2.70 -5.87 -4.61
N ASN A 305 4.00 -5.86 -4.97
CA ASN A 305 4.84 -7.03 -4.78
C ASN A 305 5.08 -7.33 -3.29
N LEU A 306 5.25 -6.28 -2.48
CA LEU A 306 5.39 -6.43 -1.03
C LEU A 306 4.09 -6.90 -0.39
N HIS A 307 2.96 -6.25 -0.75
CA HIS A 307 1.66 -6.61 -0.19
C HIS A 307 1.22 -8.02 -0.55
N ALA A 308 1.55 -8.55 -1.73
CA ALA A 308 1.20 -9.91 -2.13
C ALA A 308 1.65 -10.95 -1.09
N HIS A 309 2.86 -10.80 -0.55
CA HIS A 309 3.41 -11.72 0.45
C HIS A 309 2.65 -11.66 1.78
N VAL A 310 2.25 -10.48 2.22
CA VAL A 310 1.52 -10.28 3.48
C VAL A 310 0.05 -10.66 3.32
N ALA A 311 -0.57 -10.23 2.23
CA ALA A 311 -1.97 -10.46 1.90
C ALA A 311 -2.30 -11.96 1.72
N ALA A 312 -1.33 -12.77 1.29
CA ALA A 312 -1.48 -14.22 1.22
C ALA A 312 -1.81 -14.87 2.57
N ALA A 313 -1.45 -14.21 3.70
CA ALA A 313 -1.73 -14.68 5.06
C ALA A 313 -2.99 -14.04 5.70
N VAL A 314 -3.73 -13.20 4.99
CA VAL A 314 -4.88 -12.46 5.53
C VAL A 314 -6.20 -13.08 5.11
N PRO A 315 -6.96 -13.74 6.00
CA PRO A 315 -8.20 -14.46 5.64
C PRO A 315 -9.27 -13.56 5.02
N ASN A 316 -9.44 -12.35 5.54
CA ASN A 316 -10.45 -11.37 5.12
C ASN A 316 -9.93 -10.39 4.06
N LEU A 317 -8.89 -10.74 3.30
CA LEU A 317 -8.42 -9.93 2.18
C LEU A 317 -9.48 -9.89 1.06
N ARG A 318 -9.70 -8.70 0.49
CA ARG A 318 -10.46 -8.50 -0.75
C ARG A 318 -9.53 -8.49 -1.96
N HIS A 319 -8.57 -7.58 -2.01
CA HIS A 319 -7.58 -7.44 -3.10
C HIS A 319 -6.41 -6.53 -2.68
N VAL A 320 -5.42 -6.43 -3.57
CA VAL A 320 -4.25 -5.55 -3.46
C VAL A 320 -4.28 -4.54 -4.61
N GLU A 321 -3.90 -3.32 -4.35
CA GLU A 321 -3.75 -2.26 -5.34
C GLU A 321 -2.49 -2.46 -6.17
N TYR A 322 -2.66 -2.75 -7.46
CA TYR A 322 -1.57 -2.79 -8.44
C TYR A 322 -1.34 -1.37 -8.99
N PHE A 323 -0.77 -0.50 -8.13
CA PHE A 323 -0.59 0.92 -8.40
C PHE A 323 0.53 1.15 -9.42
N HIS A 324 0.23 1.94 -10.46
CA HIS A 324 1.08 2.16 -11.63
C HIS A 324 2.53 2.52 -11.29
N ASP A 325 2.76 3.55 -10.47
CA ASP A 325 4.12 4.02 -10.20
C ASP A 325 4.90 3.06 -9.30
N HIS A 326 4.27 2.50 -8.25
CA HIS A 326 4.97 1.59 -7.34
C HIS A 326 5.36 0.27 -8.03
N GLN A 327 4.47 -0.34 -8.82
CA GLN A 327 4.82 -1.54 -9.58
C GLN A 327 5.95 -1.29 -10.57
N ARG A 328 5.96 -0.12 -11.22
CA ARG A 328 7.03 0.31 -12.13
C ARG A 328 8.37 0.43 -11.39
N ILE A 329 8.40 1.06 -10.21
CA ILE A 329 9.59 1.20 -9.37
C ILE A 329 10.07 -0.17 -8.90
N GLU A 330 9.16 -1.02 -8.42
CA GLU A 330 9.50 -2.37 -7.96
C GLU A 330 10.10 -3.20 -9.10
N GLN A 331 9.53 -3.13 -10.32
CA GLN A 331 10.12 -3.77 -11.52
C GLN A 331 11.50 -3.22 -11.89
N MET A 332 11.78 -1.95 -11.64
CA MET A 332 13.08 -1.35 -11.92
C MET A 332 14.14 -1.72 -10.88
N PHE A 333 13.74 -1.93 -9.63
CA PHE A 333 14.67 -2.05 -8.50
C PHE A 333 14.90 -3.47 -8.02
N PHE A 334 13.96 -4.39 -8.29
CA PHE A 334 14.04 -5.74 -7.74
C PHE A 334 13.98 -6.82 -8.81
N ASP A 335 14.74 -7.89 -8.61
CA ASP A 335 14.47 -9.20 -9.18
C ASP A 335 13.43 -9.91 -8.32
N GLY A 336 12.68 -10.85 -8.91
CA GLY A 336 11.65 -11.60 -8.19
C GLY A 336 10.30 -10.90 -8.07
N VAL A 337 10.06 -9.81 -8.84
CA VAL A 337 8.74 -9.18 -8.94
C VAL A 337 7.71 -10.12 -9.57
N LEU A 338 6.46 -10.01 -9.13
CA LEU A 338 5.37 -10.90 -9.51
C LEU A 338 4.64 -10.41 -10.76
N ASP A 339 4.18 -11.35 -11.58
CA ASP A 339 3.37 -11.08 -12.77
C ASP A 339 1.88 -10.97 -12.36
N PRO A 340 1.17 -9.87 -12.70
CA PRO A 340 -0.25 -9.68 -12.40
C PRO A 340 -1.18 -10.42 -13.37
N GLY A 341 -0.65 -11.21 -14.29
CA GLY A 341 -1.41 -11.89 -15.33
C GLY A 341 -2.59 -12.68 -14.78
N GLY A 342 -3.80 -12.41 -15.32
CA GLY A 342 -5.03 -13.01 -14.82
C GLY A 342 -5.65 -12.32 -13.59
N GLY A 343 -5.10 -11.16 -13.18
CA GLY A 343 -5.64 -10.36 -12.07
C GLY A 343 -5.26 -10.87 -10.68
N VAL A 344 -4.17 -11.61 -10.57
CA VAL A 344 -3.63 -12.13 -9.31
C VAL A 344 -2.11 -11.99 -9.25
N LEU A 345 -1.58 -11.92 -8.03
CA LEU A 345 -0.14 -12.08 -7.76
C LEU A 345 0.06 -13.38 -6.98
N THR A 346 1.02 -14.19 -7.40
CA THR A 346 1.28 -15.52 -6.81
C THR A 346 2.71 -15.57 -6.25
N PRO A 347 2.90 -15.30 -4.92
CA PRO A 347 4.21 -15.42 -4.30
C PRO A 347 4.78 -16.83 -4.37
N ASP A 348 6.05 -16.98 -4.76
CA ASP A 348 6.72 -18.27 -4.87
C ASP A 348 6.88 -18.92 -3.48
N PRO A 349 6.30 -20.13 -3.27
CA PRO A 349 6.38 -20.84 -1.99
C PRO A 349 7.75 -21.45 -1.71
N ALA A 350 8.68 -21.43 -2.66
CA ALA A 350 9.99 -22.04 -2.53
C ALA A 350 11.11 -21.06 -2.17
N VAL A 351 10.89 -19.74 -2.39
CA VAL A 351 11.93 -18.73 -2.21
C VAL A 351 11.87 -18.11 -0.82
N PRO A 352 12.97 -18.18 0.00
CA PRO A 352 13.00 -17.59 1.33
C PRO A 352 12.82 -16.07 1.32
N GLY A 353 12.30 -15.53 2.41
CA GLY A 353 12.05 -14.10 2.55
C GLY A 353 10.87 -13.63 1.70
N LEU A 354 10.96 -12.40 1.19
CA LEU A 354 10.03 -11.81 0.23
C LEU A 354 10.29 -12.30 -1.21
N GLY A 355 11.29 -13.16 -1.43
CA GLY A 355 11.64 -13.61 -2.78
C GLY A 355 12.16 -12.52 -3.71
N MET A 356 12.46 -11.33 -3.17
CA MET A 356 12.94 -10.19 -3.94
C MET A 356 14.40 -9.86 -3.59
N GLU A 357 15.18 -9.50 -4.61
CA GLU A 357 16.57 -9.08 -4.47
C GLU A 357 16.78 -7.70 -5.09
N LEU A 358 17.45 -6.80 -4.35
CA LEU A 358 17.72 -5.45 -4.85
C LEU A 358 18.74 -5.45 -5.99
N ARG A 359 18.38 -4.90 -7.14
CA ARG A 359 19.29 -4.58 -8.23
C ARG A 359 20.02 -3.27 -7.94
N ALA A 360 21.01 -3.33 -7.06
CA ALA A 360 21.71 -2.15 -6.54
C ALA A 360 22.28 -1.25 -7.65
N ALA A 361 22.83 -1.83 -8.73
CA ALA A 361 23.38 -1.08 -9.85
C ALA A 361 22.32 -0.25 -10.61
N ASP A 362 21.11 -0.80 -10.78
CA ASP A 362 20.00 -0.12 -11.45
C ASP A 362 19.39 0.97 -10.56
N ALA A 363 19.36 0.76 -9.26
CA ALA A 363 18.84 1.71 -8.28
C ALA A 363 19.79 2.91 -8.05
N GLU A 364 21.12 2.71 -8.17
CA GLU A 364 22.13 3.69 -7.78
C GLU A 364 21.96 5.05 -8.48
N ARG A 365 21.54 5.08 -9.76
CA ARG A 365 21.31 6.33 -10.50
C ARG A 365 20.19 7.21 -9.92
N TYR A 366 19.32 6.66 -9.08
CA TYR A 366 18.23 7.37 -8.42
C TYR A 366 18.54 7.67 -6.95
N ARG A 367 19.72 7.23 -6.47
CA ARG A 367 20.11 7.45 -5.08
C ARG A 367 20.28 8.93 -4.79
N ARG A 368 19.68 9.36 -3.71
CA ARG A 368 19.91 10.69 -3.17
C ARG A 368 21.23 10.70 -2.41
N GLY A 369 22.14 11.59 -2.79
CA GLY A 369 23.40 11.82 -2.11
C GLY A 369 23.23 12.47 -0.73
#